data_fe47808934db6faef016320fcf148e1e
#
_entry.id   fe47808934db6faef016320fcf148e1e
#
_cell.length_a   1.000
_cell.length_b   1.000
_cell.length_c   1.000
_cell.angle_alpha   90.00
_cell.angle_beta   90.00
_cell.angle_gamma   90.00
#
_symmetry.space_group_name_H-M   'P 1'
#
loop_
_entity.id
_entity.type
_entity.pdbx_description
1 polymer ?
#
loop_
_entity_poly.entity_id
_entity_poly.type
_entity_poly.pdbx_seq_one_letter_code
_entity_poly.pdbx_strand_id
1 'polypeptide(L)'
;TNPTHFSVAIKYEQDGDRAPIMVAKGADELAMHIRKIATAHDIPIIESPMLARAIFYSTEPDNEIPSKLFMAVAQVLAYVYQLKAYKKGKATRPKALKKNLPIPPELRR
;
A
#
# COMPACT_ATOMS: atom_id res chain seq x y z
N THR A 1 5.98 23.75 -8.93
CA THR A 1 6.71 22.55 -8.54
C THR A 1 5.79 21.36 -8.42
N ASN A 2 6.14 20.26 -9.03
CA ASN A 2 5.34 19.06 -8.94
C ASN A 2 5.49 18.42 -7.57
N PRO A 3 4.39 17.90 -6.99
CA PRO A 3 4.50 17.14 -5.75
C PRO A 3 5.40 15.93 -5.96
N THR A 4 6.16 15.59 -4.94
CA THR A 4 6.96 14.37 -4.97
C THR A 4 6.03 13.16 -4.94
N HIS A 5 6.22 12.25 -5.88
CA HIS A 5 5.47 11.01 -5.96
C HIS A 5 6.21 9.88 -5.25
N PHE A 6 5.48 9.11 -4.48
CA PHE A 6 6.04 7.98 -3.73
C PHE A 6 5.40 6.69 -4.15
N SER A 7 6.18 5.61 -4.18
CA SER A 7 5.67 4.25 -4.28
C SER A 7 6.28 3.42 -3.17
N VAL A 8 5.45 2.59 -2.54
CA VAL A 8 5.91 1.62 -1.55
C VAL A 8 5.31 0.27 -1.91
N ALA A 9 6.13 -0.77 -1.79
CA ALA A 9 5.69 -2.14 -2.03
C ALA A 9 5.59 -2.85 -0.69
N ILE A 10 4.46 -3.51 -0.47
CA ILE A 10 4.16 -4.16 0.79
C ILE A 10 3.91 -5.63 0.54
N LYS A 11 4.50 -6.48 1.38
CA LYS A 11 4.26 -7.92 1.40
C LYS A 11 3.52 -8.29 2.66
N TYR A 12 2.45 -9.07 2.52
CA TYR A 12 1.68 -9.56 3.64
C TYR A 12 1.27 -11.00 3.40
N GLU A 13 1.56 -11.86 4.36
CA GLU A 13 1.14 -13.25 4.32
C GLU A 13 -0.07 -13.42 5.24
N GLN A 14 -1.20 -13.78 4.64
CA GLN A 14 -2.49 -13.85 5.33
C GLN A 14 -2.49 -14.85 6.48
N ASP A 15 -1.77 -15.96 6.31
CA ASP A 15 -1.71 -17.04 7.30
C ASP A 15 -0.49 -16.93 8.22
N GLY A 16 0.30 -15.86 8.09
CA GLY A 16 1.47 -15.65 8.92
C GLY A 16 1.16 -14.84 10.15
N ASP A 17 2.00 -14.95 11.16
CA ASP A 17 1.90 -14.21 12.41
C ASP A 17 2.53 -12.82 12.34
N ARG A 18 3.11 -12.48 11.20
CA ARG A 18 3.89 -11.25 11.07
C ARG A 18 3.04 -10.11 10.51
N ALA A 19 3.37 -8.92 10.94
CA ALA A 19 2.81 -7.70 10.35
C ALA A 19 3.24 -7.56 8.88
N PRO A 20 2.51 -6.77 8.09
CA PRO A 20 2.97 -6.46 6.73
C PRO A 20 4.38 -5.87 6.74
N ILE A 21 5.16 -6.22 5.73
CA ILE A 21 6.56 -5.79 5.59
C ILE A 21 6.67 -4.89 4.37
N MET A 22 7.36 -3.77 4.51
CA MET A 22 7.67 -2.91 3.39
C MET A 22 8.94 -3.44 2.71
N VAL A 23 8.82 -3.86 1.44
CA VAL A 23 9.94 -4.51 0.74
C VAL A 23 10.68 -3.58 -0.20
N ALA A 24 10.04 -2.49 -0.65
CA ALA A 24 10.70 -1.53 -1.52
C ALA A 24 10.00 -0.18 -1.41
N LYS A 25 10.76 0.89 -1.57
CA LYS A 25 10.21 2.24 -1.63
C LYS A 25 11.01 3.10 -2.59
N GLY A 26 10.37 4.09 -3.16
CA GLY A 26 11.03 5.03 -4.05
C GLY A 26 10.22 6.30 -4.23
N ALA A 27 10.93 7.35 -4.64
CA ALA A 27 10.33 8.63 -4.98
C ALA A 27 10.59 8.93 -6.45
N ASP A 28 9.69 9.69 -7.05
CA ASP A 28 9.81 10.21 -8.42
C ASP A 28 10.13 9.11 -9.46
N GLU A 29 11.28 9.14 -10.10
CA GLU A 29 11.63 8.15 -11.13
C GLU A 29 11.66 6.72 -10.57
N LEU A 30 12.20 6.54 -9.38
CA LEU A 30 12.21 5.22 -8.75
C LEU A 30 10.80 4.76 -8.40
N ALA A 31 9.93 5.67 -7.99
CA ALA A 31 8.52 5.34 -7.76
C ALA A 31 7.86 4.82 -9.04
N MET A 32 8.13 5.45 -10.18
CA MET A 32 7.62 5.01 -11.46
C MET A 32 8.17 3.64 -11.86
N HIS A 33 9.43 3.39 -11.57
CA HIS A 33 10.07 2.11 -11.85
C HIS A 33 9.42 0.99 -11.04
N ILE A 34 9.15 1.23 -9.76
CA ILE A 34 8.45 0.27 -8.89
C ILE A 34 7.07 -0.05 -9.46
N ARG A 35 6.33 0.96 -9.92
CA ARG A 35 5.01 0.76 -10.52
C ARG A 35 5.08 -0.09 -11.80
N LYS A 36 6.09 0.14 -12.63
CA LYS A 36 6.28 -0.65 -13.85
C LYS A 36 6.54 -2.13 -13.53
N ILE A 37 7.37 -2.39 -12.53
CA ILE A 37 7.64 -3.76 -12.10
C ILE A 37 6.36 -4.42 -11.57
N ALA A 38 5.59 -3.71 -10.75
CA ALA A 38 4.34 -4.24 -10.22
C ALA A 38 3.36 -4.58 -11.34
N THR A 39 3.21 -3.69 -12.33
CA THR A 39 2.35 -3.93 -13.47
C THR A 39 2.80 -5.15 -14.27
N ALA A 40 4.09 -5.29 -14.50
CA ALA A 40 4.63 -6.42 -15.26
C ALA A 40 4.40 -7.76 -14.58
N HIS A 41 4.28 -7.78 -13.26
CA HIS A 41 4.05 -8.99 -12.46
C HIS A 41 2.61 -9.14 -11.97
N ASP A 42 1.68 -8.35 -12.51
CA ASP A 42 0.27 -8.38 -12.12
C ASP A 42 0.02 -8.16 -10.63
N ILE A 43 0.88 -7.36 -10.01
CA ILE A 43 0.71 -6.97 -8.62
C ILE A 43 -0.26 -5.77 -8.56
N PRO A 44 -1.32 -5.85 -7.74
CA PRO A 44 -2.26 -4.73 -7.64
C PRO A 44 -1.59 -3.44 -7.18
N ILE A 45 -1.96 -2.34 -7.83
CA ILE A 45 -1.48 -1.01 -7.47
C ILE A 45 -2.67 -0.22 -6.96
N ILE A 46 -2.56 0.29 -5.74
CA ILE A 46 -3.59 1.10 -5.11
C ILE A 46 -3.04 2.51 -4.92
N GLU A 47 -3.77 3.49 -5.40
CA GLU A 47 -3.36 4.88 -5.24
C GLU A 47 -3.85 5.42 -3.89
N SER A 48 -2.91 5.72 -3.01
CA SER A 48 -3.15 6.34 -1.73
C SER A 48 -1.93 7.19 -1.38
N PRO A 49 -1.86 8.42 -1.92
CA PRO A 49 -0.66 9.25 -1.77
C PRO A 49 -0.26 9.51 -0.33
N MET A 50 -1.22 9.77 0.55
CA MET A 50 -0.92 10.06 1.95
C MET A 50 -0.37 8.83 2.66
N LEU A 51 -0.93 7.64 2.40
CA LEU A 51 -0.44 6.41 3.01
C LEU A 51 0.95 6.04 2.48
N ALA A 52 1.15 6.13 1.16
CA ALA A 52 2.45 5.84 0.56
C ALA A 52 3.53 6.75 1.17
N ARG A 53 3.21 8.01 1.33
CA ARG A 53 4.14 9.00 1.92
C ARG A 53 4.44 8.68 3.38
N ALA A 54 3.42 8.34 4.16
CA ALA A 54 3.59 7.99 5.57
C ALA A 54 4.49 6.77 5.73
N ILE A 55 4.30 5.75 4.91
CA ILE A 55 5.12 4.54 4.96
C ILE A 55 6.55 4.85 4.49
N PHE A 56 6.68 5.64 3.42
CA PHE A 56 7.99 6.00 2.87
C PHE A 56 8.89 6.63 3.95
N TYR A 57 8.35 7.57 4.72
CA TYR A 57 9.13 8.29 5.71
C TYR A 57 9.29 7.56 7.03
N SER A 58 8.44 6.60 7.33
CA SER A 58 8.44 5.91 8.64
C SER A 58 9.10 4.54 8.63
N THR A 59 9.35 3.96 7.45
CA THR A 59 9.73 2.55 7.37
C THR A 59 10.87 2.36 6.38
N GLU A 60 11.88 1.60 6.79
CA GLU A 60 12.95 1.19 5.90
C GLU A 60 12.62 -0.15 5.23
N PRO A 61 13.19 -0.45 4.04
CA PRO A 61 12.96 -1.73 3.38
C PRO A 61 13.27 -2.92 4.28
N ASP A 62 12.48 -3.97 4.12
CA ASP A 62 12.54 -5.22 4.88
C ASP A 62 12.07 -5.12 6.33
N ASN A 63 11.57 -3.97 6.73
CA ASN A 63 11.03 -3.78 8.07
C ASN A 63 9.51 -3.85 8.07
N GLU A 64 8.96 -4.20 9.22
CA GLU A 64 7.52 -4.24 9.41
C GLU A 64 6.93 -2.84 9.38
N ILE A 65 5.70 -2.76 8.87
CA ILE A 65 4.93 -1.52 8.91
C ILE A 65 4.69 -1.14 10.37
N PRO A 66 4.84 0.14 10.75
CA PRO A 66 4.57 0.55 12.13
C PRO A 66 3.13 0.26 12.55
N SER A 67 2.96 -0.13 13.81
CA SER A 67 1.62 -0.46 14.33
C SER A 67 0.62 0.67 14.15
N LYS A 68 1.06 1.91 14.19
CA LYS A 68 0.20 3.09 14.00
C LYS A 68 -0.40 3.18 12.59
N LEU A 69 0.14 2.44 11.62
CA LEU A 69 -0.38 2.40 10.26
C LEU A 69 -1.15 1.11 9.96
N PHE A 70 -1.31 0.21 10.92
CA PHE A 70 -1.96 -1.08 10.70
C PHE A 70 -3.39 -0.94 10.18
N MET A 71 -4.17 -0.03 10.76
CA MET A 71 -5.57 0.15 10.34
C MET A 71 -5.66 0.62 8.89
N ALA A 72 -4.82 1.57 8.50
CA ALA A 72 -4.81 2.08 7.13
C ALA A 72 -4.39 0.98 6.15
N VAL A 73 -3.31 0.26 6.46
CA VAL A 73 -2.82 -0.82 5.60
C VAL A 73 -3.84 -1.95 5.53
N ALA A 74 -4.50 -2.28 6.65
CA ALA A 74 -5.52 -3.33 6.66
C ALA A 74 -6.69 -2.99 5.74
N GLN A 75 -7.11 -1.73 5.69
CA GLN A 75 -8.19 -1.32 4.78
C GLN A 75 -7.77 -1.46 3.31
N VAL A 76 -6.54 -1.12 2.99
CA VAL A 76 -6.01 -1.31 1.63
C VAL A 76 -5.97 -2.79 1.26
N LEU A 77 -5.45 -3.63 2.16
CA LEU A 77 -5.35 -5.07 1.91
C LEU A 77 -6.75 -5.71 1.75
N ALA A 78 -7.71 -5.32 2.59
CA ALA A 78 -9.07 -5.81 2.47
C ALA A 78 -9.68 -5.44 1.11
N TYR A 79 -9.45 -4.22 0.65
CA TYR A 79 -9.90 -3.78 -0.67
C TYR A 79 -9.28 -4.65 -1.77
N VAL A 80 -7.97 -4.88 -1.69
CA VAL A 80 -7.25 -5.69 -2.69
C VAL A 80 -7.80 -7.11 -2.74
N TYR A 81 -8.04 -7.74 -1.59
CA TYR A 81 -8.57 -9.10 -1.54
C TYR A 81 -9.99 -9.17 -2.11
N GLN A 82 -10.83 -8.19 -1.79
CA GLN A 82 -12.18 -8.13 -2.32
C GLN A 82 -12.17 -7.92 -3.84
N LEU A 83 -11.28 -7.09 -4.33
CA LEU A 83 -11.16 -6.84 -5.77
C LEU A 83 -10.70 -8.11 -6.50
N LYS A 84 -9.76 -8.85 -5.95
CA LYS A 84 -9.32 -10.13 -6.52
C LYS A 84 -10.45 -11.14 -6.54
N ALA A 85 -11.22 -11.24 -5.47
CA ALA A 85 -12.35 -12.15 -5.39
C ALA A 85 -13.43 -11.75 -6.41
N TYR A 86 -13.69 -10.47 -6.58
CA TYR A 86 -14.62 -9.97 -7.57
C TYR A 86 -14.19 -10.36 -9.00
N LYS A 87 -12.92 -10.18 -9.32
CA LYS A 87 -12.40 -10.53 -10.64
C LYS A 87 -12.48 -12.02 -10.92
N LYS A 88 -12.48 -12.85 -9.88
CA LYS A 88 -12.65 -14.30 -10.01
C LYS A 88 -14.12 -14.74 -9.98
N GLY A 89 -15.05 -13.78 -9.89
CA GLY A 89 -16.47 -14.07 -9.82
C GLY A 89 -16.95 -14.63 -8.49
N LYS A 90 -16.15 -14.50 -7.41
CA LYS A 90 -16.45 -15.07 -6.10
C LYS A 90 -17.09 -14.10 -5.12
N ALA A 91 -17.15 -12.82 -5.47
CA ALA A 91 -17.68 -11.79 -4.59
C ALA A 91 -18.23 -10.62 -5.42
N THR A 92 -19.01 -9.76 -4.77
CA THR A 92 -19.47 -8.53 -5.39
C THR A 92 -18.35 -7.52 -5.48
N ARG A 93 -18.51 -6.54 -6.39
CA ARG A 93 -17.54 -5.48 -6.54
C ARG A 93 -17.37 -4.72 -5.22
N PRO A 94 -16.14 -4.52 -4.72
CA PRO A 94 -15.94 -3.79 -3.48
C PRO A 94 -16.27 -2.30 -3.65
N LYS A 95 -16.65 -1.66 -2.56
CA LYS A 95 -16.80 -0.20 -2.55
C LYS A 95 -15.43 0.44 -2.74
N ALA A 96 -15.41 1.62 -3.38
CA ALA A 96 -14.18 2.35 -3.57
C ALA A 96 -13.48 2.61 -2.24
N LEU A 97 -12.15 2.52 -2.25
CA LEU A 97 -11.35 2.79 -1.05
C LEU A 97 -11.53 4.25 -0.63
N LYS A 98 -11.73 4.48 0.66
CA LYS A 98 -11.87 5.83 1.18
C LYS A 98 -10.55 6.60 1.06
N LYS A 99 -10.62 7.88 0.72
CA LYS A 99 -9.44 8.71 0.59
C LYS A 99 -8.82 9.08 1.93
N ASN A 100 -9.63 9.15 2.98
CA ASN A 100 -9.20 9.54 4.32
C ASN A 100 -8.90 8.34 5.19
N LEU A 101 -7.87 7.56 4.81
CA LEU A 101 -7.42 6.45 5.62
C LEU A 101 -6.93 6.94 6.99
N PRO A 102 -7.02 6.08 8.04
CA PRO A 102 -6.63 6.47 9.39
C PRO A 102 -5.10 6.54 9.54
N ILE A 103 -4.53 7.67 9.18
CA ILE A 103 -3.10 7.94 9.29
C ILE A 103 -2.90 8.91 10.45
N PRO A 104 -2.12 8.55 11.50
CA PRO A 104 -1.86 9.45 12.62
C PRO A 104 -1.25 10.76 12.15
N PRO A 105 -1.63 11.91 12.77
CA PRO A 105 -1.10 13.22 12.35
C PRO A 105 0.43 13.30 12.33
N GLU A 106 1.10 12.64 13.27
CA GLU A 106 2.56 12.65 13.34
C GLU A 106 3.24 11.94 12.17
N LEU A 107 2.51 11.10 11.43
CA LEU A 107 3.00 10.41 10.25
C LEU A 107 2.56 11.05 8.94
N ARG A 108 1.78 12.12 9.01
CA ARG A 108 1.41 12.92 7.83
C ARG A 108 2.48 13.98 7.61
N ARG A 109 3.09 13.96 6.46
CA ARG A 109 4.13 14.93 6.13
C ARG A 109 3.77 15.75 4.91
#